data_54cf2b6627acdd2596f86c9a9df395a8
#
_entry.id   54cf2b6627acdd2596f86c9a9df395a8
#
_cell.length_a   1.000
_cell.length_b   1.000
_cell.length_c   1.000
_cell.angle_alpha   90.00
_cell.angle_beta   90.00
_cell.angle_gamma   90.00
#
_symmetry.space_group_name_H-M   'P 1'
#
loop_
_entity.id
_entity.type
_entity.pdbx_description
1 polymer ?
#
loop_
_entity_poly.entity_id
_entity_poly.type
_entity_poly.pdbx_seq_one_letter_code
_entity_poly.pdbx_strand_id
1 'polypeptide(L)'
;MAAIQNQVLQGAVPGAVSNVCPPGTKFHVLEVGWLECDEAFVTRGGNTSLKSTESQSFVNKRRQMPMYCILVEHPHEGLILWETGCGKDYPTVWGPAASDIFARVNYEPHHELRAAVEATGNRIEDIKKIIIGHLHLDHAGGLDEFLDTTDTEIWVHERELTSAFWSVATGADVGVYLPHYLKLSLYVSTFLLRCSNASLCTDCRHRNWKTFNDQTMDFCQGITLHHLPGHTDGLVGMQINMPETGTFFFISDHCHVIENVRLNDPKPHSIACK
;
A
#
# COMPACT_ATOMS: atom_id res chain seq x y z
N MET A 1 0.10 -29.77 17.76
CA MET A 1 0.95 -28.57 17.77
C MET A 1 2.31 -28.97 17.20
N ALA A 2 2.51 -28.74 15.91
CA ALA A 2 3.79 -29.02 15.24
C ALA A 2 4.59 -27.72 15.23
N ALA A 3 5.78 -27.75 15.80
CA ALA A 3 6.71 -26.63 15.82
C ALA A 3 7.13 -26.31 14.40
N ILE A 4 6.86 -25.07 13.97
CA ILE A 4 7.43 -24.50 12.75
C ILE A 4 8.91 -24.26 13.05
N GLN A 5 9.78 -25.11 12.53
CA GLN A 5 11.22 -24.86 12.55
C GLN A 5 11.50 -23.71 11.58
N ASN A 6 11.97 -22.59 12.15
CA ASN A 6 12.52 -21.46 11.40
C ASN A 6 13.75 -21.94 10.62
N GLN A 7 13.59 -22.23 9.34
CA GLN A 7 14.72 -22.25 8.42
C GLN A 7 15.09 -20.78 8.11
N VAL A 8 16.06 -20.26 8.83
CA VAL A 8 16.76 -19.04 8.46
C VAL A 8 17.42 -19.30 7.11
N LEU A 9 16.93 -18.66 6.06
CA LEU A 9 17.61 -18.63 4.77
C LEU A 9 18.93 -17.87 4.98
N GLN A 10 20.01 -18.61 5.19
CA GLN A 10 21.37 -18.08 5.19
C GLN A 10 21.75 -17.75 3.75
N GLY A 11 21.46 -16.54 3.34
CA GLY A 11 21.87 -15.92 2.09
C GLY A 11 22.12 -14.44 2.33
N ALA A 12 22.91 -14.12 3.36
CA ALA A 12 23.38 -12.74 3.56
C ALA A 12 24.28 -12.35 2.38
N VAL A 13 23.81 -11.40 1.58
CA VAL A 13 24.67 -10.68 0.64
C VAL A 13 25.71 -9.94 1.49
N PRO A 14 27.02 -10.21 1.35
CA PRO A 14 28.04 -9.50 2.11
C PRO A 14 27.98 -8.01 1.77
N GLY A 15 27.64 -7.16 2.73
CA GLY A 15 27.60 -5.71 2.59
C GLY A 15 26.32 -5.01 3.08
N ALA A 16 25.21 -5.74 3.24
CA ALA A 16 23.91 -5.13 3.58
C ALA A 16 23.61 -4.98 5.09
N VAL A 17 24.51 -5.34 5.98
CA VAL A 17 24.22 -5.45 7.44
C VAL A 17 24.61 -4.20 8.23
N SER A 18 25.03 -3.12 7.58
CA SER A 18 25.42 -1.90 8.30
C SER A 18 24.26 -0.95 8.65
N ASN A 19 23.09 -1.10 8.00
CA ASN A 19 21.93 -0.25 8.24
C ASN A 19 20.91 -0.97 9.15
N VAL A 20 21.13 -0.90 10.47
CA VAL A 20 20.26 -1.49 11.49
C VAL A 20 19.56 -0.38 12.26
N CYS A 21 18.30 -0.56 12.57
CA CYS A 21 17.53 0.37 13.38
C CYS A 21 18.21 0.66 14.72
N PRO A 22 18.12 1.90 15.22
CA PRO A 22 18.64 2.23 16.55
C PRO A 22 17.90 1.43 17.62
N PRO A 23 18.56 1.15 18.76
CA PRO A 23 17.90 0.53 19.90
C PRO A 23 16.67 1.30 20.35
N GLY A 24 15.61 0.59 20.68
CA GLY A 24 14.31 1.18 21.05
C GLY A 24 13.34 1.36 19.89
N THR A 25 13.76 1.10 18.66
CA THR A 25 12.81 1.03 17.53
C THR A 25 11.81 -0.09 17.75
N LYS A 26 10.54 0.21 17.48
CA LYS A 26 9.43 -0.75 17.49
C LYS A 26 8.63 -0.60 16.20
N PHE A 27 7.90 -1.63 15.81
CA PHE A 27 6.85 -1.49 14.84
C PHE A 27 5.60 -2.28 15.25
N HIS A 28 4.45 -1.80 14.80
CA HIS A 28 3.15 -2.39 15.02
C HIS A 28 2.54 -2.77 13.69
N VAL A 29 1.95 -3.96 13.60
CA VAL A 29 1.12 -4.36 12.48
C VAL A 29 -0.31 -3.95 12.81
N LEU A 30 -0.85 -3.03 12.04
CA LEU A 30 -2.20 -2.50 12.20
C LEU A 30 -3.11 -3.20 11.20
N GLU A 31 -4.04 -4.02 11.65
CA GLU A 31 -5.08 -4.57 10.80
C GLU A 31 -6.12 -3.48 10.55
N VAL A 32 -6.34 -3.15 9.27
CA VAL A 32 -7.25 -2.08 8.83
C VAL A 32 -8.43 -2.62 8.02
N GLY A 33 -8.83 -3.86 8.30
CA GLY A 33 -9.92 -4.56 7.65
C GLY A 33 -9.44 -5.58 6.61
N TRP A 34 -10.36 -6.07 5.80
CA TRP A 34 -10.12 -7.09 4.79
C TRP A 34 -10.67 -6.65 3.44
N LEU A 35 -9.96 -7.00 2.38
CA LEU A 35 -10.40 -6.86 1.00
C LEU A 35 -10.84 -8.22 0.47
N GLU A 36 -11.92 -8.23 -0.31
CA GLU A 36 -12.39 -9.42 -1.00
C GLU A 36 -12.52 -9.13 -2.50
N CYS A 37 -11.91 -9.95 -3.34
CA CYS A 37 -12.04 -9.86 -4.79
C CYS A 37 -12.15 -11.25 -5.44
N ASP A 38 -12.44 -11.27 -6.75
CA ASP A 38 -12.38 -12.51 -7.53
C ASP A 38 -10.96 -13.11 -7.47
N GLU A 39 -10.85 -14.43 -7.28
CA GLU A 39 -9.56 -15.12 -7.15
C GLU A 39 -8.65 -14.91 -8.37
N ALA A 40 -9.24 -14.63 -9.55
CA ALA A 40 -8.48 -14.36 -10.76
C ALA A 40 -7.67 -13.05 -10.72
N PHE A 41 -8.01 -12.12 -9.83
CA PHE A 41 -7.21 -10.90 -9.62
C PHE A 41 -5.89 -11.18 -8.90
N VAL A 42 -5.85 -12.20 -8.05
CA VAL A 42 -4.70 -12.45 -7.18
C VAL A 42 -3.93 -13.73 -7.52
N THR A 43 -4.52 -14.62 -8.32
CA THR A 43 -3.89 -15.85 -8.80
C THR A 43 -4.11 -16.04 -10.29
N ARG A 44 -3.03 -16.19 -11.06
CA ARG A 44 -3.12 -16.48 -12.49
C ARG A 44 -3.87 -17.80 -12.69
N GLY A 45 -4.91 -17.77 -13.52
CA GLY A 45 -5.77 -18.94 -13.77
C GLY A 45 -6.79 -19.21 -12.67
N GLY A 46 -6.88 -18.38 -11.65
CA GLY A 46 -8.00 -18.36 -10.74
C GLY A 46 -9.30 -18.17 -11.52
N ASN A 47 -10.35 -18.89 -11.14
CA ASN A 47 -11.65 -18.88 -11.83
C ASN A 47 -11.60 -19.11 -13.35
N THR A 48 -10.51 -19.72 -13.85
CA THR A 48 -10.36 -20.08 -15.27
C THR A 48 -10.73 -21.54 -15.51
N SER A 49 -11.66 -21.79 -16.42
CA SER A 49 -11.97 -23.12 -16.90
C SER A 49 -10.89 -23.59 -17.87
N LEU A 50 -10.25 -24.71 -17.57
CA LEU A 50 -9.29 -25.36 -18.46
C LEU A 50 -9.97 -26.46 -19.28
N LYS A 51 -9.44 -26.76 -20.46
CA LYS A 51 -9.96 -27.86 -21.30
C LYS A 51 -9.97 -29.20 -20.56
N SER A 52 -8.97 -29.46 -19.72
CA SER A 52 -8.89 -30.65 -18.88
C SER A 52 -9.91 -30.71 -17.76
N THR A 53 -10.54 -29.58 -17.41
CA THR A 53 -11.55 -29.46 -16.36
C THR A 53 -12.93 -29.08 -16.88
N GLU A 54 -13.13 -29.07 -18.20
CA GLU A 54 -14.36 -28.61 -18.85
C GLU A 54 -15.62 -29.36 -18.38
N SER A 55 -15.48 -30.61 -17.96
CA SER A 55 -16.58 -31.45 -17.44
C SER A 55 -16.86 -31.23 -15.94
N GLN A 56 -16.03 -30.47 -15.23
CA GLN A 56 -16.20 -30.21 -13.80
C GLN A 56 -17.12 -29.01 -13.58
N SER A 57 -17.99 -29.11 -12.57
CA SER A 57 -18.77 -27.98 -12.11
C SER A 57 -17.82 -26.91 -11.59
N PHE A 58 -17.83 -25.77 -12.25
CA PHE A 58 -16.96 -24.64 -11.93
C PHE A 58 -17.70 -23.65 -11.02
N VAL A 59 -17.17 -23.41 -9.84
CA VAL A 59 -17.69 -22.40 -8.91
C VAL A 59 -16.66 -21.28 -8.81
N ASN A 60 -17.07 -20.08 -9.20
CA ASN A 60 -16.25 -18.89 -9.01
C ASN A 60 -15.98 -18.66 -7.53
N LYS A 61 -14.72 -18.41 -7.22
CA LYS A 61 -14.27 -18.15 -5.85
C LYS A 61 -13.90 -16.69 -5.70
N ARG A 62 -14.25 -16.13 -4.56
CA ARG A 62 -13.70 -14.87 -4.10
C ARG A 62 -12.63 -15.14 -3.05
N ARG A 63 -11.61 -14.32 -3.02
CA ARG A 63 -10.49 -14.41 -2.09
C ARG A 63 -10.54 -13.26 -1.11
N GLN A 64 -10.46 -13.56 0.16
CA GLN A 64 -10.33 -12.56 1.22
C GLN A 64 -8.87 -12.42 1.61
N MET A 65 -8.43 -11.19 1.78
CA MET A 65 -7.05 -10.83 2.14
C MET A 65 -7.08 -9.76 3.22
N PRO A 66 -6.28 -9.89 4.29
CA PRO A 66 -6.17 -8.84 5.29
C PRO A 66 -5.47 -7.61 4.69
N MET A 67 -5.98 -6.44 5.00
CA MET A 67 -5.29 -5.18 4.78
C MET A 67 -4.59 -4.78 6.08
N TYR A 68 -3.33 -4.42 5.99
CA TYR A 68 -2.57 -3.97 7.15
C TYR A 68 -1.64 -2.82 6.81
N CYS A 69 -1.44 -1.97 7.80
CA CYS A 69 -0.45 -0.90 7.78
C CYS A 69 0.66 -1.23 8.80
N ILE A 70 1.82 -0.64 8.64
CA ILE A 70 2.90 -0.78 9.61
C ILE A 70 3.21 0.58 10.21
N LEU A 71 3.03 0.71 11.50
CA LEU A 71 3.44 1.90 12.25
C LEU A 71 4.79 1.64 12.90
N VAL A 72 5.81 2.41 12.54
CA VAL A 72 7.15 2.32 13.11
C VAL A 72 7.35 3.48 14.09
N GLU A 73 7.74 3.16 15.32
CA GLU A 73 8.25 4.10 16.31
C GLU A 73 9.77 4.13 16.20
N HIS A 74 10.31 5.14 15.52
CA HIS A 74 11.73 5.26 15.29
C HIS A 74 12.33 6.34 16.21
N PRO A 75 13.35 6.04 17.04
CA PRO A 75 13.85 6.98 18.05
C PRO A 75 14.32 8.34 17.52
N HIS A 76 14.81 8.38 16.29
CA HIS A 76 15.34 9.62 15.68
C HIS A 76 14.35 10.27 14.71
N GLU A 77 13.48 9.48 14.06
CA GLU A 77 12.58 9.94 12.99
C GLU A 77 11.14 10.16 13.46
N GLY A 78 10.81 9.71 14.69
CA GLY A 78 9.44 9.70 15.19
C GLY A 78 8.59 8.61 14.56
N LEU A 79 7.30 8.90 14.35
CA LEU A 79 6.36 7.94 13.77
C LEU A 79 6.46 7.93 12.24
N ILE A 80 6.63 6.73 11.68
CA ILE A 80 6.62 6.46 10.24
C ILE A 80 5.49 5.47 9.99
N LEU A 81 4.58 5.79 9.07
CA LEU A 81 3.49 4.90 8.68
C LEU A 81 3.77 4.33 7.29
N TRP A 82 3.66 3.03 7.14
CA TRP A 82 3.68 2.31 5.88
C TRP A 82 2.26 1.90 5.53
N GLU A 83 1.76 2.32 4.34
CA GLU A 83 0.40 2.16 3.84
C GLU A 83 -0.67 2.84 4.69
N THR A 84 -1.87 3.03 4.11
CA THR A 84 -2.98 3.70 4.81
C THR A 84 -4.32 2.96 4.72
N GLY A 85 -4.40 1.87 3.99
CA GLY A 85 -5.63 1.08 3.83
C GLY A 85 -6.69 1.73 2.95
N CYS A 86 -7.91 1.23 3.01
CA CYS A 86 -9.06 1.66 2.18
C CYS A 86 -9.61 3.05 2.50
N GLY A 87 -9.30 3.60 3.67
CA GLY A 87 -9.92 4.83 4.16
C GLY A 87 -11.34 4.64 4.72
N LYS A 88 -11.81 5.66 5.43
CA LYS A 88 -13.12 5.67 6.10
C LYS A 88 -14.28 5.89 5.14
N ASP A 89 -14.05 6.57 4.02
CA ASP A 89 -15.09 7.00 3.08
C ASP A 89 -15.50 5.91 2.06
N TYR A 90 -15.01 4.67 2.25
CA TYR A 90 -15.53 3.50 1.57
C TYR A 90 -17.01 3.26 1.97
N PRO A 91 -17.93 2.87 1.08
CA PRO A 91 -17.72 2.64 -0.37
C PRO A 91 -17.96 3.88 -1.23
N THR A 92 -18.30 5.02 -0.62
CA THR A 92 -18.75 6.22 -1.32
C THR A 92 -17.72 6.76 -2.30
N VAL A 93 -16.45 6.88 -1.85
CA VAL A 93 -15.35 7.40 -2.68
C VAL A 93 -14.96 6.43 -3.78
N TRP A 94 -15.03 5.13 -3.51
CA TRP A 94 -14.72 4.10 -4.52
C TRP A 94 -15.80 4.01 -5.60
N GLY A 95 -17.02 4.32 -5.25
CA GLY A 95 -18.17 4.16 -6.11
C GLY A 95 -18.64 2.69 -6.23
N PRO A 96 -19.83 2.46 -6.83
CA PRO A 96 -20.47 1.15 -6.80
C PRO A 96 -19.70 0.06 -7.55
N ALA A 97 -19.02 0.39 -8.65
CA ALA A 97 -18.30 -0.59 -9.46
C ALA A 97 -17.06 -1.10 -8.74
N ALA A 98 -16.19 -0.19 -8.25
CA ALA A 98 -14.96 -0.59 -7.58
C ALA A 98 -15.24 -1.28 -6.23
N SER A 99 -16.24 -0.82 -5.48
CA SER A 99 -16.61 -1.43 -4.20
C SER A 99 -17.32 -2.79 -4.35
N ASP A 100 -17.86 -3.13 -5.52
CA ASP A 100 -18.40 -4.46 -5.82
C ASP A 100 -17.29 -5.43 -6.26
N ILE A 101 -16.35 -4.95 -7.07
CA ILE A 101 -15.21 -5.75 -7.53
C ILE A 101 -14.26 -6.03 -6.37
N PHE A 102 -13.90 -5.01 -5.60
CA PHE A 102 -13.01 -5.05 -4.46
C PHE A 102 -13.78 -4.67 -3.18
N ALA A 103 -14.45 -5.64 -2.60
CA ALA A 103 -15.30 -5.39 -1.44
C ALA A 103 -14.47 -5.33 -0.15
N ARG A 104 -14.64 -4.26 0.63
CA ARG A 104 -14.16 -4.23 2.00
C ARG A 104 -15.07 -5.09 2.87
N VAL A 105 -14.52 -6.11 3.49
CA VAL A 105 -15.24 -7.07 4.35
C VAL A 105 -14.57 -7.14 5.72
N ASN A 106 -15.23 -7.76 6.70
CA ASN A 106 -14.72 -7.92 8.06
C ASN A 106 -14.18 -6.59 8.63
N TYR A 107 -14.97 -5.52 8.49
CA TYR A 107 -14.57 -4.19 8.90
C TYR A 107 -15.43 -3.71 10.08
N GLU A 108 -14.75 -3.42 11.17
CA GLU A 108 -15.30 -2.93 12.41
C GLU A 108 -14.69 -1.56 12.77
N PRO A 109 -15.28 -0.76 13.65
CA PRO A 109 -14.76 0.58 13.97
C PRO A 109 -13.29 0.62 14.42
N HIS A 110 -12.78 -0.45 15.03
CA HIS A 110 -11.37 -0.54 15.44
C HIS A 110 -10.41 -0.75 14.26
N HIS A 111 -10.89 -1.06 13.07
CA HIS A 111 -10.11 -1.14 11.83
C HIS A 111 -9.95 0.23 11.14
N GLU A 112 -10.63 1.27 11.59
CA GLU A 112 -10.33 2.61 11.10
C GLU A 112 -8.87 2.95 11.42
N LEU A 113 -8.16 3.52 10.45
CA LEU A 113 -6.72 3.79 10.59
C LEU A 113 -6.40 4.58 11.86
N ARG A 114 -7.21 5.61 12.18
CA ARG A 114 -7.09 6.38 13.41
C ARG A 114 -7.19 5.50 14.65
N ALA A 115 -8.23 4.69 14.73
CA ALA A 115 -8.46 3.81 15.87
C ALA A 115 -7.35 2.74 16.02
N ALA A 116 -6.88 2.20 14.90
CA ALA A 116 -5.77 1.23 14.89
C ALA A 116 -4.45 1.86 15.37
N VAL A 117 -4.16 3.11 14.99
CA VAL A 117 -2.99 3.86 15.49
C VAL A 117 -3.15 4.15 16.98
N GLU A 118 -4.29 4.65 17.41
CA GLU A 118 -4.56 4.99 18.82
C GLU A 118 -4.49 3.77 19.75
N ALA A 119 -4.85 2.59 19.25
CA ALA A 119 -4.71 1.34 20.00
C ALA A 119 -3.25 0.97 20.34
N THR A 120 -2.27 1.53 19.62
CA THR A 120 -0.83 1.38 19.94
C THR A 120 -0.35 2.34 21.04
N GLY A 121 -1.20 3.27 21.47
CA GLY A 121 -0.84 4.36 22.40
C GLY A 121 -0.28 5.60 21.69
N ASN A 122 -0.24 5.62 20.37
CA ASN A 122 0.22 6.75 19.57
C ASN A 122 -0.97 7.57 19.05
N ARG A 123 -0.70 8.74 18.49
CA ARG A 123 -1.71 9.61 17.89
C ARG A 123 -1.45 9.75 16.40
N ILE A 124 -2.51 9.75 15.60
CA ILE A 124 -2.38 9.89 14.14
C ILE A 124 -1.78 11.24 13.73
N GLU A 125 -2.03 12.30 14.52
CA GLU A 125 -1.48 13.64 14.29
C GLU A 125 0.04 13.72 14.47
N ASP A 126 0.64 12.76 15.20
CA ASP A 126 2.08 12.70 15.43
C ASP A 126 2.83 12.00 14.31
N ILE A 127 2.12 11.42 13.34
CA ILE A 127 2.70 10.81 12.14
C ILE A 127 3.14 11.91 11.19
N LYS A 128 4.45 12.01 10.95
CA LYS A 128 5.05 13.02 10.06
C LYS A 128 5.58 12.46 8.75
N LYS A 129 5.71 11.15 8.66
CA LYS A 129 6.19 10.47 7.46
C LYS A 129 5.29 9.29 7.14
N ILE A 130 4.79 9.28 5.92
CA ILE A 130 4.00 8.19 5.36
C ILE A 130 4.76 7.66 4.16
N ILE A 131 4.89 6.35 4.05
CA ILE A 131 5.45 5.68 2.89
C ILE A 131 4.34 4.85 2.28
N ILE A 132 4.02 5.09 1.02
CA ILE A 132 3.00 4.33 0.29
C ILE A 132 3.69 3.39 -0.69
N GLY A 133 3.40 2.10 -0.58
CA GLY A 133 3.95 1.09 -1.47
C GLY A 133 3.49 1.29 -2.91
N HIS A 134 2.20 1.61 -3.09
CA HIS A 134 1.62 2.04 -4.37
C HIS A 134 0.28 2.76 -4.14
N LEU A 135 -0.23 3.44 -5.16
CA LEU A 135 -1.35 4.39 -5.01
C LEU A 135 -2.72 3.80 -5.38
N HIS A 136 -2.89 2.48 -5.33
CA HIS A 136 -4.22 1.91 -5.46
C HIS A 136 -5.10 2.26 -4.26
N LEU A 137 -6.39 2.14 -4.49
CA LEU A 137 -7.46 2.62 -3.61
C LEU A 137 -7.43 2.04 -2.19
N ASP A 138 -6.95 0.83 -2.02
CA ASP A 138 -6.86 0.11 -0.75
C ASP A 138 -5.52 0.31 0.00
N HIS A 139 -4.61 1.09 -0.59
CA HIS A 139 -3.34 1.53 0.01
C HIS A 139 -3.33 3.03 0.30
N ALA A 140 -3.91 3.83 -0.60
CA ALA A 140 -3.94 5.29 -0.51
C ALA A 140 -5.20 5.85 0.17
N GLY A 141 -6.19 5.01 0.49
CA GLY A 141 -7.50 5.45 0.97
C GLY A 141 -7.45 6.23 2.27
N GLY A 142 -6.63 5.80 3.22
CA GLY A 142 -6.50 6.47 4.51
C GLY A 142 -5.70 7.77 4.49
N LEU A 143 -5.16 8.20 3.33
CA LEU A 143 -4.49 9.49 3.20
C LEU A 143 -5.41 10.67 3.55
N ASP A 144 -6.72 10.49 3.54
CA ASP A 144 -7.68 11.53 3.93
C ASP A 144 -7.63 11.89 5.41
N GLU A 145 -7.12 11.01 6.27
CA GLU A 145 -6.86 11.32 7.67
C GLU A 145 -5.79 12.41 7.86
N PHE A 146 -4.96 12.64 6.83
CA PHE A 146 -3.82 13.57 6.86
C PHE A 146 -4.04 14.86 6.04
N LEU A 147 -5.28 15.19 5.68
CA LEU A 147 -5.58 16.39 4.87
C LEU A 147 -5.28 17.68 5.59
N ASP A 148 -5.46 17.69 6.91
CA ASP A 148 -5.26 18.86 7.75
C ASP A 148 -3.82 18.99 8.27
N THR A 149 -2.94 18.03 7.95
CA THR A 149 -1.54 18.00 8.35
C THR A 149 -0.65 18.42 7.18
N THR A 150 -0.34 19.71 7.09
CA THR A 150 0.47 20.26 5.99
C THR A 150 1.94 19.85 6.05
N ASP A 151 2.41 19.39 7.20
CA ASP A 151 3.79 19.00 7.48
C ASP A 151 4.05 17.49 7.37
N THR A 152 3.01 16.67 7.16
CA THR A 152 3.19 15.22 6.94
C THR A 152 3.72 14.99 5.53
N GLU A 153 4.89 14.36 5.43
CA GLU A 153 5.50 13.95 4.16
C GLU A 153 4.91 12.63 3.68
N ILE A 154 4.54 12.55 2.39
CA ILE A 154 4.03 11.34 1.75
C ILE A 154 5.04 10.88 0.71
N TRP A 155 5.74 9.80 1.00
CA TRP A 155 6.81 9.25 0.19
C TRP A 155 6.31 8.17 -0.75
N VAL A 156 6.60 8.31 -2.03
CA VAL A 156 6.29 7.35 -3.09
C VAL A 156 7.43 7.30 -4.10
N HIS A 157 7.51 6.22 -4.87
CA HIS A 157 8.41 6.21 -6.03
C HIS A 157 7.88 7.16 -7.11
N GLU A 158 8.76 7.87 -7.81
CA GLU A 158 8.39 8.85 -8.85
C GLU A 158 7.55 8.23 -9.96
N ARG A 159 7.87 6.99 -10.35
CA ARG A 159 7.10 6.24 -11.37
C ARG A 159 5.68 5.97 -10.92
N GLU A 160 5.47 5.68 -9.63
CA GLU A 160 4.14 5.45 -9.09
C GLU A 160 3.28 6.69 -9.18
N LEU A 161 3.82 7.82 -8.74
CA LEU A 161 3.10 9.09 -8.82
C LEU A 161 2.79 9.47 -10.28
N THR A 162 3.75 9.28 -11.19
CA THR A 162 3.59 9.55 -12.62
C THR A 162 2.49 8.66 -13.22
N SER A 163 2.51 7.35 -12.94
CA SER A 163 1.51 6.39 -13.45
C SER A 163 0.12 6.70 -12.91
N ALA A 164 0.00 7.01 -11.62
CA ALA A 164 -1.26 7.37 -11.01
C ALA A 164 -1.86 8.65 -11.63
N PHE A 165 -1.04 9.68 -11.83
CA PHE A 165 -1.46 10.92 -12.52
C PHE A 165 -1.90 10.64 -13.97
N TRP A 166 -1.14 9.84 -14.70
CA TRP A 166 -1.47 9.48 -16.08
C TRP A 166 -2.78 8.69 -16.14
N SER A 167 -2.95 7.71 -15.27
CA SER A 167 -4.15 6.86 -15.21
C SER A 167 -5.40 7.68 -14.92
N VAL A 168 -5.34 8.59 -13.96
CA VAL A 168 -6.47 9.48 -13.65
C VAL A 168 -6.75 10.45 -14.80
N ALA A 169 -5.72 11.03 -15.43
CA ALA A 169 -5.88 12.00 -16.52
C ALA A 169 -6.45 11.36 -17.80
N THR A 170 -6.10 10.11 -18.08
CA THR A 170 -6.51 9.39 -19.29
C THR A 170 -7.67 8.44 -19.10
N GLY A 171 -7.98 8.09 -17.85
CA GLY A 171 -8.94 7.02 -17.53
C GLY A 171 -8.41 5.62 -17.84
N ALA A 172 -7.08 5.42 -17.92
CA ALA A 172 -6.48 4.14 -18.32
C ALA A 172 -6.77 3.01 -17.32
N ASP A 173 -6.63 3.29 -16.02
CA ASP A 173 -6.87 2.33 -14.94
C ASP A 173 -7.98 2.84 -14.02
N VAL A 174 -9.11 3.16 -14.64
CA VAL A 174 -10.29 3.64 -13.92
C VAL A 174 -10.77 2.58 -12.93
N GLY A 175 -10.81 2.96 -11.67
CA GLY A 175 -11.29 2.11 -10.59
C GLY A 175 -10.23 1.63 -9.61
N VAL A 176 -8.95 1.82 -9.90
CA VAL A 176 -7.85 1.53 -8.94
C VAL A 176 -7.10 2.77 -8.51
N TYR A 177 -6.88 3.74 -9.39
CA TYR A 177 -6.34 5.06 -9.06
C TYR A 177 -7.46 6.08 -8.94
N LEU A 178 -7.71 6.59 -7.74
CA LEU A 178 -8.80 7.54 -7.49
C LEU A 178 -8.29 8.98 -7.40
N PRO A 179 -8.88 9.92 -8.19
CA PRO A 179 -8.51 11.35 -8.14
C PRO A 179 -8.62 11.94 -6.74
N HIS A 180 -9.56 11.45 -5.96
CA HIS A 180 -9.81 11.87 -4.58
C HIS A 180 -8.56 11.73 -3.71
N TYR A 181 -7.87 10.59 -3.78
CA TYR A 181 -6.67 10.35 -2.99
C TYR A 181 -5.46 11.12 -3.48
N LEU A 182 -5.39 11.36 -4.79
CA LEU A 182 -4.29 12.11 -5.39
C LEU A 182 -4.47 13.62 -5.30
N LYS A 183 -5.67 14.11 -4.98
CA LYS A 183 -6.03 15.53 -4.99
C LYS A 183 -5.72 16.24 -6.32
N LEU A 184 -5.90 15.53 -7.44
CA LEU A 184 -5.63 16.04 -8.78
C LEU A 184 -6.64 17.08 -9.27
N SER A 185 -7.89 17.01 -8.81
CA SER A 185 -8.96 17.89 -9.27
C SER A 185 -8.67 19.37 -9.09
N LEU A 186 -7.75 19.72 -8.18
CA LEU A 186 -7.32 21.09 -7.94
C LEU A 186 -6.29 21.60 -8.99
N TYR A 187 -5.45 20.74 -9.53
CA TYR A 187 -4.48 21.15 -10.58
C TYR A 187 -5.17 21.43 -11.90
N VAL A 188 -6.12 20.60 -12.30
CA VAL A 188 -6.89 20.79 -13.55
C VAL A 188 -7.74 22.06 -13.47
N SER A 189 -8.43 22.31 -12.34
CA SER A 189 -9.23 23.53 -12.19
C SER A 189 -8.37 24.78 -12.07
N THR A 190 -7.15 24.75 -11.49
CA THR A 190 -6.28 25.92 -11.40
C THR A 190 -5.68 26.28 -12.75
N PHE A 191 -5.43 25.32 -13.62
CA PHE A 191 -4.95 25.61 -14.99
C PHE A 191 -6.06 26.12 -15.90
N LEU A 192 -7.31 25.68 -15.71
CA LEU A 192 -8.46 26.15 -16.46
C LEU A 192 -9.11 27.41 -15.88
N LEU A 193 -8.92 27.70 -14.59
CA LEU A 193 -9.51 28.86 -13.89
C LEU A 193 -8.51 30.03 -13.72
N ARG A 194 -7.52 30.18 -14.58
CA ARG A 194 -6.74 31.42 -14.65
C ARG A 194 -7.55 32.60 -15.24
N CYS A 195 -8.86 32.55 -15.13
CA CYS A 195 -9.76 33.64 -15.41
C CYS A 195 -10.35 34.18 -14.10
N SER A 196 -9.82 35.32 -13.69
CA SER A 196 -10.44 36.33 -12.83
C SER A 196 -11.08 35.86 -11.52
N ASN A 197 -10.39 36.04 -10.44
CA ASN A 197 -10.72 36.15 -9.02
C ASN A 197 -10.02 35.15 -8.11
N ALA A 198 -8.90 35.56 -7.58
CA ALA A 198 -8.03 34.83 -6.67
C ALA A 198 -8.61 34.64 -5.23
N SER A 199 -9.91 34.86 -5.03
CA SER A 199 -10.49 34.79 -3.68
C SER A 199 -11.33 33.54 -3.37
N LEU A 200 -11.40 32.56 -4.28
CA LEU A 200 -12.28 31.40 -4.14
C LEU A 200 -11.58 30.06 -3.98
N CYS A 201 -10.27 30.02 -3.81
CA CYS A 201 -9.55 28.75 -3.59
C CYS A 201 -8.84 28.73 -2.25
N THR A 202 -9.60 28.81 -1.15
CA THR A 202 -9.07 28.66 0.22
C THR A 202 -8.87 27.19 0.63
N ASP A 203 -9.19 26.22 -0.22
CA ASP A 203 -9.10 24.79 0.11
C ASP A 203 -8.09 24.02 -0.76
N CYS A 204 -7.08 24.71 -1.27
CA CYS A 204 -5.95 24.06 -1.96
C CYS A 204 -4.95 23.50 -0.95
N ARG A 205 -5.38 22.55 -0.13
CA ARG A 205 -4.46 21.80 0.72
C ARG A 205 -3.71 20.80 -0.16
N HIS A 206 -2.46 21.14 -0.46
CA HIS A 206 -1.58 20.29 -1.23
C HIS A 206 -1.03 19.19 -0.32
N ARG A 207 -1.07 17.94 -0.75
CA ARG A 207 -0.33 16.87 -0.12
C ARG A 207 1.17 17.13 -0.28
N ASN A 208 1.94 16.93 0.76
CA ASN A 208 3.39 17.12 0.76
C ASN A 208 4.07 15.88 0.18
N TRP A 209 3.92 15.68 -1.13
CA TRP A 209 4.53 14.58 -1.85
C TRP A 209 6.05 14.69 -1.86
N LYS A 210 6.71 13.57 -1.55
CA LYS A 210 8.15 13.34 -1.68
C LYS A 210 8.35 12.16 -2.60
N THR A 211 9.28 12.30 -3.53
CA THR A 211 9.56 11.23 -4.49
C THR A 211 11.03 10.84 -4.45
N PHE A 212 11.29 9.60 -4.79
CA PHE A 212 12.61 9.08 -5.10
C PHE A 212 12.51 8.26 -6.40
N ASN A 213 13.65 8.05 -7.08
CA ASN A 213 13.71 7.40 -8.40
C ASN A 213 14.79 6.32 -8.46
N ASP A 214 15.36 5.96 -7.33
CA ASP A 214 16.40 4.94 -7.23
C ASP A 214 15.80 3.54 -7.09
N GLN A 215 16.54 2.53 -7.56
CA GLN A 215 16.16 1.13 -7.36
C GLN A 215 16.10 0.75 -5.88
N THR A 216 16.93 1.38 -5.08
CA THR A 216 16.99 1.19 -3.63
C THR A 216 17.37 2.51 -2.98
N MET A 217 16.66 2.88 -1.92
CA MET A 217 16.90 4.11 -1.16
C MET A 217 16.96 3.79 0.34
N ASP A 218 18.06 4.16 1.00
CA ASP A 218 18.12 4.19 2.46
C ASP A 218 17.26 5.37 2.95
N PHE A 219 16.07 5.04 3.46
CA PHE A 219 15.08 6.03 3.90
C PHE A 219 15.53 6.70 5.20
N CYS A 220 15.95 5.89 6.15
CA CYS A 220 16.58 6.33 7.40
C CYS A 220 17.38 5.16 7.99
N GLN A 221 17.97 5.37 9.16
CA GLN A 221 18.73 4.32 9.81
C GLN A 221 17.87 3.07 10.07
N GLY A 222 18.21 1.96 9.44
CA GLY A 222 17.56 0.67 9.58
C GLY A 222 16.34 0.45 8.67
N ILE A 223 15.92 1.46 7.89
CA ILE A 223 14.82 1.34 6.94
C ILE A 223 15.32 1.64 5.53
N THR A 224 15.09 0.69 4.63
CA THR A 224 15.46 0.79 3.20
C THR A 224 14.23 0.53 2.35
N LEU A 225 14.02 1.36 1.33
CA LEU A 225 12.95 1.22 0.35
C LEU A 225 13.50 0.58 -0.93
N HIS A 226 12.74 -0.35 -1.50
CA HIS A 226 13.12 -1.08 -2.71
C HIS A 226 12.04 -0.90 -3.78
N HIS A 227 12.43 -0.46 -4.97
CA HIS A 227 11.56 -0.42 -6.13
C HIS A 227 11.32 -1.83 -6.65
N LEU A 228 10.06 -2.29 -6.62
CA LEU A 228 9.61 -3.64 -6.99
C LEU A 228 8.54 -3.55 -8.09
N PRO A 229 8.87 -3.08 -9.30
CA PRO A 229 7.87 -2.90 -10.36
C PRO A 229 7.25 -4.23 -10.77
N GLY A 230 5.98 -4.18 -11.19
CA GLY A 230 5.24 -5.36 -11.65
C GLY A 230 3.74 -5.18 -11.48
N HIS A 231 3.24 -5.11 -10.26
CA HIS A 231 1.85 -4.80 -9.96
C HIS A 231 1.51 -3.37 -10.41
N THR A 232 2.35 -2.43 -10.03
CA THR A 232 2.41 -1.09 -10.64
C THR A 232 3.83 -0.77 -11.06
N ASP A 233 4.02 0.31 -11.87
CA ASP A 233 5.34 0.72 -12.34
C ASP A 233 6.24 1.23 -11.22
N GLY A 234 5.65 1.73 -10.16
CA GLY A 234 6.37 2.37 -9.07
C GLY A 234 6.19 1.68 -7.71
N LEU A 235 5.70 0.44 -7.69
CA LEU A 235 5.52 -0.28 -6.44
C LEU A 235 6.83 -0.36 -5.63
N VAL A 236 6.73 -0.07 -4.34
CA VAL A 236 7.85 -0.06 -3.38
C VAL A 236 7.62 -1.11 -2.30
N GLY A 237 8.67 -1.80 -1.90
CA GLY A 237 8.74 -2.60 -0.68
C GLY A 237 9.55 -1.87 0.39
N MET A 238 9.24 -2.08 1.66
CA MET A 238 9.95 -1.52 2.81
C MET A 238 10.66 -2.63 3.59
N GLN A 239 11.97 -2.51 3.71
CA GLN A 239 12.80 -3.36 4.55
C GLN A 239 13.09 -2.66 5.87
N ILE A 240 12.90 -3.37 6.99
CA ILE A 240 13.24 -2.90 8.33
C ILE A 240 14.24 -3.87 8.94
N ASN A 241 15.40 -3.39 9.32
CA ASN A 241 16.46 -4.19 9.96
C ASN A 241 16.45 -3.95 11.47
N MET A 242 15.72 -4.79 12.19
CA MET A 242 15.64 -4.71 13.66
C MET A 242 16.90 -5.30 14.31
N PRO A 243 17.41 -4.68 15.40
CA PRO A 243 18.68 -5.11 16.00
C PRO A 243 18.62 -6.52 16.63
N GLU A 244 17.47 -6.94 17.14
CA GLU A 244 17.34 -8.19 17.87
C GLU A 244 16.57 -9.27 17.10
N THR A 245 15.55 -8.88 16.33
CA THR A 245 14.60 -9.80 15.68
C THR A 245 14.91 -10.05 14.21
N GLY A 246 15.93 -9.37 13.65
CA GLY A 246 16.35 -9.54 12.27
C GLY A 246 15.62 -8.63 11.27
N THR A 247 15.62 -9.02 10.01
CA THR A 247 15.07 -8.24 8.91
C THR A 247 13.64 -8.63 8.60
N PHE A 248 12.79 -7.63 8.48
CA PHE A 248 11.41 -7.74 7.97
C PHE A 248 11.35 -7.05 6.61
N PHE A 249 10.62 -7.65 5.67
CA PHE A 249 10.43 -7.08 4.35
C PHE A 249 8.94 -7.07 3.99
N PHE A 250 8.37 -5.87 3.95
CA PHE A 250 6.98 -5.60 3.58
C PHE A 250 6.93 -5.25 2.10
N ILE A 251 6.29 -6.09 1.30
CA ILE A 251 6.39 -6.06 -0.16
C ILE A 251 5.16 -5.48 -0.85
N SER A 252 4.19 -4.95 -0.08
CA SER A 252 2.93 -4.45 -0.63
C SER A 252 2.29 -5.49 -1.56
N ASP A 253 1.69 -5.10 -2.66
CA ASP A 253 1.04 -6.00 -3.62
C ASP A 253 1.97 -6.65 -4.63
N HIS A 254 3.28 -6.70 -4.34
CA HIS A 254 4.19 -7.53 -5.14
C HIS A 254 3.77 -9.00 -5.11
N CYS A 255 3.22 -9.47 -3.99
CA CYS A 255 2.56 -10.77 -3.85
C CYS A 255 1.33 -10.61 -2.94
N HIS A 256 0.14 -10.95 -3.42
CA HIS A 256 -1.11 -10.84 -2.67
C HIS A 256 -1.36 -12.03 -1.74
N VAL A 257 -0.95 -13.22 -2.14
CA VAL A 257 -1.21 -14.46 -1.42
C VAL A 257 0.04 -15.33 -1.38
N ILE A 258 0.11 -16.24 -0.41
CA ILE A 258 1.28 -17.11 -0.22
C ILE A 258 1.57 -17.97 -1.43
N GLU A 259 0.56 -18.31 -2.22
CA GLU A 259 0.69 -19.06 -3.45
C GLU A 259 1.55 -18.32 -4.50
N ASN A 260 1.59 -16.99 -4.46
CA ASN A 260 2.43 -16.19 -5.36
C ASN A 260 3.93 -16.35 -5.06
N VAL A 261 4.29 -16.72 -3.84
CA VAL A 261 5.68 -16.84 -3.38
C VAL A 261 6.23 -18.26 -3.52
N ARG A 262 5.37 -19.27 -3.63
CA ARG A 262 5.78 -20.68 -3.70
C ARG A 262 6.30 -21.05 -5.07
N LEU A 263 7.61 -21.00 -5.23
CA LEU A 263 8.31 -21.30 -6.51
C LEU A 263 8.11 -22.71 -7.06
N ASN A 264 7.67 -23.67 -6.24
CA ASN A 264 7.48 -25.07 -6.63
C ASN A 264 6.00 -25.45 -6.83
N ASP A 265 5.07 -24.51 -6.71
CA ASP A 265 3.68 -24.78 -7.04
C ASP A 265 3.49 -24.56 -8.55
N PRO A 266 3.05 -25.59 -9.32
CA PRO A 266 2.72 -25.42 -10.74
C PRO A 266 1.52 -24.51 -10.96
N LYS A 267 0.87 -24.05 -9.89
CA LYS A 267 -0.19 -23.06 -9.96
C LYS A 267 0.37 -21.65 -10.18
N PRO A 268 -0.41 -20.86 -10.84
CA PRO A 268 0.05 -19.68 -11.53
C PRO A 268 0.49 -18.57 -10.58
N HIS A 269 1.55 -17.90 -11.01
CA HIS A 269 2.05 -16.67 -10.45
C HIS A 269 0.96 -15.58 -10.46
N SER A 270 1.06 -14.61 -9.58
CA SER A 270 0.22 -13.41 -9.55
C SER A 270 0.05 -12.80 -10.95
N ILE A 271 -1.15 -12.35 -11.27
CA ILE A 271 -1.42 -11.56 -12.47
C ILE A 271 -0.63 -10.24 -12.42
N ALA A 272 -0.30 -9.79 -11.23
CA ALA A 272 0.45 -8.58 -10.99
C ALA A 272 1.92 -8.64 -11.42
N CYS A 273 2.49 -9.81 -11.62
CA CYS A 273 3.85 -9.95 -12.16
C CYS A 273 3.76 -10.09 -13.68
N LYS A 274 3.66 -8.98 -14.41
CA LYS A 274 3.81 -8.92 -15.86
C LYS A 274 5.27 -8.87 -16.24
#